data_2e03a556116f893e8ab5bed1300b782f
#
_entry.id   2e03a556116f893e8ab5bed1300b782f
#
_cell.length_a   1.000
_cell.length_b   1.000
_cell.length_c   1.000
_cell.angle_alpha   90.00
_cell.angle_beta   90.00
_cell.angle_gamma   90.00
#
_symmetry.space_group_name_H-M   'P 1'
#
loop_
_entity.id
_entity.type
_entity.pdbx_description
1 polymer ?
#
loop_
_entity_poly.entity_id
_entity_poly.type
_entity_poly.pdbx_seq_one_letter_code
_entity_poly.pdbx_strand_id
1 'polypeptide(L)'
;MGRFAGVFFNRKVRKGFRKGRGDVARLSIVPPRTTLTLIAQLMSWNSIIGQQRVKNILQHAISENKIAHGYCFWGMEGVGKDALALEFAKVVNCLEPRVTSSGIESCDNCRSCHQSDKLEHPNIKFVFSLPAGKSTDSRDDSPIFRLSDDQIKLIQEQMHIKSENPYHNITIPNASQIRISSIRDVKKSVTMSASQSGRRVVIISEADEMTTEAANAFLKTLEEPHDQVTLILTTARHDTLPQTILSRCQQIYCEPLSDEDIAENLVLKMGVERSEARLISSFAQGSYAKACEFLDEDMRAMRLDVIEILRSALKKSYYRADMLFKIEKLTGEKDRTRVEMMLMLLMIWLRDCYAYSLAGNNAMIINIDQQETIEKFSGAFTGADYPAAIQSVEEAISHVRRNVQLQLTLLTMLITCRRIFLREV
;
A
#
# COMPACT_ATOMS: atom_id res chain seq x y z
N MET A 1 -15.30 34.04 -20.18
CA MET A 1 -14.39 33.96 -19.00
C MET A 1 -14.86 32.79 -18.15
N GLY A 2 -14.26 31.66 -18.22
CA GLY A 2 -14.67 30.46 -17.49
C GLY A 2 -14.19 29.20 -18.16
N ARG A 3 -12.93 28.84 -17.92
CA ARG A 3 -12.39 27.51 -18.19
C ARG A 3 -11.21 27.36 -17.25
N PHE A 4 -11.40 26.73 -16.08
CA PHE A 4 -10.32 26.18 -15.25
C PHE A 4 -10.93 25.48 -14.04
N ALA A 5 -11.37 24.24 -14.24
CA ALA A 5 -11.56 23.26 -13.16
C ALA A 5 -11.59 21.87 -13.79
N GLY A 6 -10.44 21.35 -14.10
CA GLY A 6 -10.21 20.02 -14.62
C GLY A 6 -8.79 19.99 -15.11
N VAL A 7 -7.90 19.51 -14.25
CA VAL A 7 -6.53 19.10 -14.57
C VAL A 7 -5.87 19.86 -15.73
N PHE A 8 -5.07 20.84 -15.39
CA PHE A 8 -4.11 21.41 -16.32
C PHE A 8 -3.03 20.39 -16.66
N PHE A 9 -3.23 19.69 -17.77
CA PHE A 9 -2.16 19.04 -18.52
C PHE A 9 -2.49 19.04 -20.00
N ASN A 10 -1.96 19.98 -20.73
CA ASN A 10 -1.29 19.86 -22.00
C ASN A 10 -1.19 21.21 -22.70
N ARG A 11 0.01 21.76 -22.75
CA ARG A 11 0.57 22.47 -23.91
C ARG A 11 1.79 23.29 -23.50
N LYS A 12 2.94 22.62 -23.31
CA LYS A 12 4.23 23.30 -23.52
C LYS A 12 5.42 22.32 -23.29
N VAL A 13 5.49 21.23 -24.00
CA VAL A 13 6.79 20.56 -24.26
C VAL A 13 6.73 19.93 -25.65
N ARG A 14 6.86 20.79 -26.67
CA ARG A 14 7.34 20.39 -28.00
C ARG A 14 8.27 21.49 -28.48
N LYS A 15 9.55 21.40 -28.11
CA LYS A 15 10.70 21.92 -28.86
C LYS A 15 11.97 21.66 -28.04
N GLY A 16 12.84 20.84 -28.57
CA GLY A 16 14.22 20.80 -28.10
C GLY A 16 14.85 19.43 -27.93
N PHE A 17 14.89 18.59 -28.96
CA PHE A 17 15.91 17.56 -29.03
C PHE A 17 16.57 17.63 -30.43
N ARG A 18 17.75 18.25 -30.48
CA ARG A 18 18.70 18.09 -31.59
C ARG A 18 20.10 17.84 -31.04
N LYS A 19 20.57 16.62 -31.31
CA LYS A 19 21.96 16.21 -31.54
C LYS A 19 23.08 16.56 -30.56
N GLY A 20 23.60 15.53 -29.91
CA GLY A 20 25.00 15.41 -29.49
C GLY A 20 25.43 13.96 -29.61
N ARG A 21 26.33 13.67 -30.56
CA ARG A 21 27.05 12.39 -30.72
C ARG A 21 28.26 12.40 -29.77
N GLY A 22 28.58 11.27 -29.15
CA GLY A 22 29.91 11.04 -28.56
C GLY A 22 29.89 9.94 -27.49
N ASP A 23 30.46 8.83 -27.84
CA ASP A 23 31.24 7.85 -27.10
C ASP A 23 30.60 6.77 -26.23
N VAL A 24 30.97 5.58 -26.72
CA VAL A 24 30.59 4.23 -26.29
C VAL A 24 31.40 3.84 -25.06
N ALA A 25 30.75 3.62 -23.92
CA ALA A 25 31.27 2.79 -22.88
C ALA A 25 30.37 1.55 -22.73
N ARG A 26 30.97 0.39 -22.96
CA ARG A 26 30.34 -0.93 -22.83
C ARG A 26 29.95 -1.16 -21.36
N LEU A 27 28.70 -0.96 -21.04
CA LEU A 27 28.08 -1.48 -19.84
C LEU A 27 27.37 -2.79 -20.21
N SER A 28 27.69 -3.83 -19.51
CA SER A 28 27.09 -5.15 -19.58
C SER A 28 25.58 -5.04 -19.40
N ILE A 29 24.85 -5.25 -20.49
CA ILE A 29 23.39 -5.27 -20.54
C ILE A 29 22.94 -6.57 -19.86
N VAL A 30 22.47 -6.47 -18.63
CA VAL A 30 21.50 -7.41 -18.08
C VAL A 30 20.22 -7.19 -18.90
N PRO A 31 19.65 -8.20 -19.59
CA PRO A 31 18.43 -7.99 -20.35
C PRO A 31 17.33 -7.52 -19.40
N PRO A 32 16.57 -6.46 -19.75
CA PRO A 32 15.40 -6.10 -18.99
C PRO A 32 14.46 -7.31 -19.02
N ARG A 33 14.07 -7.78 -17.83
CA ARG A 33 12.97 -8.74 -17.69
C ARG A 33 11.82 -8.21 -18.53
N THR A 34 11.36 -9.04 -19.41
CA THR A 34 10.25 -8.86 -20.34
C THR A 34 9.21 -7.93 -19.76
N THR A 35 9.00 -6.81 -20.43
CA THR A 35 7.86 -5.91 -20.18
C THR A 35 6.62 -6.76 -20.38
N LEU A 36 6.13 -7.36 -19.30
CA LEU A 36 4.78 -7.89 -19.23
C LEU A 36 3.90 -6.69 -19.54
N THR A 37 3.28 -6.71 -20.71
CA THR A 37 2.22 -5.79 -21.07
C THR A 37 1.14 -5.98 -20.02
N LEU A 38 1.19 -5.16 -18.96
CA LEU A 38 0.04 -5.00 -18.09
C LEU A 38 -1.10 -4.62 -19.02
N ILE A 39 -1.99 -5.56 -19.26
CA ILE A 39 -3.32 -5.24 -19.78
C ILE A 39 -3.86 -4.33 -18.71
N ALA A 40 -3.96 -3.03 -19.00
CA ALA A 40 -4.59 -2.06 -18.13
C ALA A 40 -5.98 -2.63 -17.82
N GLN A 41 -6.12 -3.32 -16.70
CA GLN A 41 -7.40 -3.85 -16.26
C GLN A 41 -8.20 -2.63 -15.83
N LEU A 42 -9.20 -2.29 -16.64
CA LEU A 42 -10.21 -1.31 -16.29
C LEU A 42 -10.70 -1.61 -14.86
N MET A 43 -10.71 -0.59 -14.01
CA MET A 43 -11.25 -0.74 -12.65
C MET A 43 -12.70 -1.21 -12.78
N SER A 44 -13.05 -2.27 -12.09
CA SER A 44 -14.42 -2.79 -11.97
C SER A 44 -14.54 -3.50 -10.62
N TRP A 45 -15.76 -3.74 -10.14
CA TRP A 45 -15.96 -4.53 -8.92
C TRP A 45 -15.25 -5.88 -8.96
N ASN A 46 -15.13 -6.49 -10.13
CA ASN A 46 -14.43 -7.75 -10.32
C ASN A 46 -12.91 -7.63 -10.24
N SER A 47 -12.36 -6.46 -10.55
CA SER A 47 -10.92 -6.20 -10.42
C SER A 47 -10.48 -5.98 -8.98
N ILE A 48 -11.41 -5.67 -8.07
CA ILE A 48 -11.15 -5.52 -6.64
C ILE A 48 -11.08 -6.91 -6.00
N ILE A 49 -10.00 -7.18 -5.31
CA ILE A 49 -9.72 -8.47 -4.69
C ILE A 49 -10.57 -8.63 -3.42
N GLY A 50 -11.23 -9.76 -3.27
CA GLY A 50 -12.06 -10.06 -2.11
C GLY A 50 -13.16 -9.02 -1.84
N GLN A 51 -13.35 -8.62 -0.58
CA GLN A 51 -14.25 -7.55 -0.10
C GLN A 51 -15.72 -7.71 -0.53
N GLN A 52 -16.20 -8.93 -0.71
CA GLN A 52 -17.53 -9.18 -1.29
C GLN A 52 -18.66 -8.53 -0.48
N ARG A 53 -18.56 -8.56 0.86
CA ARG A 53 -19.53 -7.91 1.75
C ARG A 53 -19.62 -6.41 1.50
N VAL A 54 -18.47 -5.73 1.35
CA VAL A 54 -18.41 -4.28 1.12
C VAL A 54 -18.95 -3.93 -0.26
N LYS A 55 -18.57 -4.70 -1.30
CA LYS A 55 -19.12 -4.54 -2.66
C LYS A 55 -20.64 -4.62 -2.67
N ASN A 56 -21.20 -5.63 -2.02
CA ASN A 56 -22.65 -5.82 -1.95
C ASN A 56 -23.36 -4.65 -1.25
N ILE A 57 -22.77 -4.12 -0.15
CA ILE A 57 -23.32 -2.94 0.54
C ILE A 57 -23.34 -1.72 -0.38
N LEU A 58 -22.24 -1.46 -1.09
CA LEU A 58 -22.13 -0.30 -1.97
C LEU A 58 -23.01 -0.42 -3.20
N GLN A 59 -23.05 -1.59 -3.84
CA GLN A 59 -23.93 -1.86 -4.98
C GLN A 59 -25.40 -1.72 -4.60
N HIS A 60 -25.81 -2.21 -3.42
CA HIS A 60 -27.16 -2.07 -2.91
C HIS A 60 -27.51 -0.61 -2.63
N ALA A 61 -26.60 0.18 -2.04
CA ALA A 61 -26.80 1.60 -1.82
C ALA A 61 -27.03 2.39 -3.14
N ILE A 62 -26.32 1.98 -4.22
CA ILE A 62 -26.51 2.57 -5.55
C ILE A 62 -27.85 2.15 -6.15
N SER A 63 -28.22 0.85 -6.09
CA SER A 63 -29.46 0.33 -6.66
C SER A 63 -30.72 0.91 -6.03
N GLU A 64 -30.68 1.13 -4.70
CA GLU A 64 -31.77 1.73 -3.93
C GLU A 64 -31.76 3.28 -3.97
N ASN A 65 -30.78 3.87 -4.66
CA ASN A 65 -30.52 5.32 -4.62
C ASN A 65 -30.43 5.90 -3.20
N LYS A 66 -29.89 5.07 -2.26
CA LYS A 66 -29.71 5.43 -0.84
C LYS A 66 -28.24 5.64 -0.52
N ILE A 67 -27.58 6.46 -1.34
CA ILE A 67 -26.16 6.77 -1.17
C ILE A 67 -25.97 7.73 0.00
N ALA A 68 -25.19 7.33 1.00
CA ALA A 68 -24.88 8.20 2.12
C ALA A 68 -24.02 9.40 1.69
N HIS A 69 -24.14 10.51 2.42
CA HIS A 69 -23.31 11.69 2.20
C HIS A 69 -21.87 11.50 2.69
N GLY A 70 -21.63 10.62 3.66
CA GLY A 70 -20.31 10.32 4.23
C GLY A 70 -20.11 8.83 4.46
N TYR A 71 -19.00 8.31 3.99
CA TYR A 71 -18.52 6.95 4.26
C TYR A 71 -17.14 7.01 4.91
N CYS A 72 -16.86 6.05 5.78
CA CYS A 72 -15.53 5.80 6.32
C CYS A 72 -15.17 4.32 6.07
N PHE A 73 -14.30 4.06 5.10
CA PHE A 73 -13.76 2.72 4.85
C PHE A 73 -12.51 2.55 5.72
N TRP A 74 -12.55 1.61 6.63
CA TRP A 74 -11.46 1.38 7.55
C TRP A 74 -11.04 -0.09 7.57
N GLY A 75 -9.78 -0.34 7.88
CA GLY A 75 -9.18 -1.66 7.88
C GLY A 75 -7.70 -1.59 7.56
N MET A 76 -7.03 -2.71 7.58
CA MET A 76 -5.59 -2.81 7.39
C MET A 76 -5.14 -2.13 6.09
N GLU A 77 -3.92 -1.64 6.07
CA GLU A 77 -3.31 -1.06 4.87
C GLU A 77 -3.22 -2.10 3.73
N GLY A 78 -3.45 -1.65 2.49
CA GLY A 78 -3.32 -2.49 1.31
C GLY A 78 -4.44 -3.50 1.05
N VAL A 79 -5.56 -3.47 1.80
CA VAL A 79 -6.72 -4.36 1.59
C VAL A 79 -7.69 -3.89 0.50
N GLY A 80 -7.43 -2.72 -0.12
CA GLY A 80 -8.24 -2.19 -1.22
C GLY A 80 -9.28 -1.14 -0.86
N LYS A 81 -9.14 -0.43 0.27
CA LYS A 81 -10.04 0.66 0.68
C LYS A 81 -10.18 1.74 -0.40
N ASP A 82 -9.06 2.22 -0.94
CA ASP A 82 -9.05 3.22 -2.01
C ASP A 82 -9.61 2.67 -3.32
N ALA A 83 -9.31 1.41 -3.64
CA ALA A 83 -9.86 0.75 -4.83
C ALA A 83 -11.38 0.68 -4.79
N LEU A 84 -11.97 0.33 -3.63
CA LEU A 84 -13.41 0.35 -3.40
C LEU A 84 -13.99 1.77 -3.55
N ALA A 85 -13.33 2.79 -2.99
CA ALA A 85 -13.77 4.17 -3.07
C ALA A 85 -13.74 4.71 -4.51
N LEU A 86 -12.69 4.39 -5.27
CA LEU A 86 -12.53 4.78 -6.67
C LEU A 86 -13.56 4.10 -7.57
N GLU A 87 -13.77 2.78 -7.42
CA GLU A 87 -14.78 2.06 -8.19
C GLU A 87 -16.20 2.54 -7.86
N PHE A 88 -16.52 2.74 -6.58
CA PHE A 88 -17.80 3.33 -6.20
C PHE A 88 -18.00 4.70 -6.87
N ALA A 89 -16.99 5.58 -6.84
CA ALA A 89 -17.04 6.89 -7.47
C ALA A 89 -17.24 6.82 -8.99
N LYS A 90 -16.62 5.82 -9.65
CA LYS A 90 -16.77 5.54 -11.08
C LYS A 90 -18.19 5.09 -11.42
N VAL A 91 -18.75 4.12 -10.66
CA VAL A 91 -20.10 3.58 -10.91
C VAL A 91 -21.17 4.66 -10.76
N VAL A 92 -21.11 5.49 -9.70
CA VAL A 92 -22.11 6.55 -9.47
C VAL A 92 -22.03 7.70 -10.48
N ASN A 93 -20.94 7.79 -11.23
CA ASN A 93 -20.74 8.76 -12.31
C ASN A 93 -20.79 8.14 -13.70
N CYS A 94 -21.00 6.82 -13.80
CA CYS A 94 -21.11 6.15 -15.10
C CYS A 94 -22.34 6.66 -15.86
N LEU A 95 -22.17 6.96 -17.15
CA LEU A 95 -23.27 7.47 -17.98
C LEU A 95 -24.25 6.36 -18.40
N GLU A 96 -23.76 5.11 -18.44
CA GLU A 96 -24.52 3.94 -18.89
C GLU A 96 -24.24 2.75 -17.96
N PRO A 97 -24.63 2.82 -16.65
CA PRO A 97 -24.37 1.74 -15.73
C PRO A 97 -25.10 0.47 -16.14
N ARG A 98 -24.47 -0.68 -15.92
CA ARG A 98 -25.02 -2.00 -16.24
C ARG A 98 -25.62 -2.62 -14.99
N VAL A 99 -26.81 -3.19 -15.12
CA VAL A 99 -27.42 -4.00 -14.08
C VAL A 99 -27.03 -5.47 -14.35
N THR A 100 -26.33 -6.07 -13.40
CA THR A 100 -25.89 -7.46 -13.45
C THR A 100 -26.57 -8.26 -12.33
N SER A 101 -26.38 -9.58 -12.30
CA SER A 101 -26.89 -10.43 -11.21
C SER A 101 -26.22 -10.10 -9.86
N SER A 102 -25.03 -9.50 -9.88
CA SER A 102 -24.25 -9.07 -8.71
C SER A 102 -24.60 -7.67 -8.23
N GLY A 103 -25.28 -6.86 -9.05
CA GLY A 103 -25.64 -5.47 -8.72
C GLY A 103 -25.41 -4.52 -9.88
N ILE A 104 -25.16 -3.23 -9.55
CA ILE A 104 -24.89 -2.19 -10.53
C ILE A 104 -23.38 -2.04 -10.74
N GLU A 105 -22.97 -2.03 -12.00
CA GLU A 105 -21.56 -1.94 -12.42
C GLU A 105 -21.35 -0.78 -13.41
N SER A 106 -20.11 -0.29 -13.51
CA SER A 106 -19.71 0.66 -14.56
C SER A 106 -19.75 -0.01 -15.95
N CYS A 107 -20.00 0.79 -16.99
CA CYS A 107 -19.98 0.28 -18.36
C CYS A 107 -18.55 0.11 -18.91
N ASP A 108 -17.54 0.74 -18.29
CA ASP A 108 -16.13 0.78 -18.66
C ASP A 108 -15.80 1.37 -20.03
N ASN A 109 -16.78 1.76 -20.81
CA ASN A 109 -16.62 2.26 -22.19
C ASN A 109 -17.00 3.74 -22.36
N CYS A 110 -17.78 4.33 -21.46
CA CYS A 110 -18.19 5.72 -21.61
C CYS A 110 -17.04 6.67 -21.22
N ARG A 111 -17.17 7.93 -21.67
CA ARG A 111 -16.18 8.98 -21.37
C ARG A 111 -15.96 9.16 -19.85
N SER A 112 -17.02 9.05 -19.06
CA SER A 112 -16.93 9.17 -17.60
C SER A 112 -16.07 8.05 -16.99
N CYS A 113 -16.28 6.78 -17.41
CA CYS A 113 -15.47 5.66 -16.97
C CYS A 113 -13.98 5.84 -17.32
N HIS A 114 -13.67 6.19 -18.57
CA HIS A 114 -12.30 6.44 -18.99
C HIS A 114 -11.61 7.59 -18.24
N GLN A 115 -12.35 8.64 -17.88
CA GLN A 115 -11.81 9.72 -17.05
C GLN A 115 -11.60 9.26 -15.61
N SER A 116 -12.51 8.44 -15.07
CA SER A 116 -12.38 7.88 -13.73
C SER A 116 -11.18 6.95 -13.61
N ASP A 117 -10.96 6.06 -14.58
CA ASP A 117 -9.82 5.15 -14.63
C ASP A 117 -8.47 5.90 -14.64
N LYS A 118 -8.43 7.08 -15.23
CA LYS A 118 -7.24 7.95 -15.24
C LYS A 118 -7.14 8.89 -14.03
N LEU A 119 -8.07 8.81 -13.09
CA LEU A 119 -8.20 9.76 -11.97
C LEU A 119 -8.35 11.23 -12.42
N GLU A 120 -8.94 11.46 -13.60
CA GLU A 120 -9.12 12.78 -14.22
C GLU A 120 -10.60 13.21 -14.30
N HIS A 121 -11.51 12.48 -13.68
CA HIS A 121 -12.94 12.77 -13.75
C HIS A 121 -13.27 14.06 -12.97
N PRO A 122 -13.99 15.06 -13.57
CA PRO A 122 -14.20 16.36 -12.94
C PRO A 122 -15.06 16.32 -11.67
N ASN A 123 -15.91 15.30 -11.52
CA ASN A 123 -16.72 15.11 -10.32
C ASN A 123 -16.05 14.23 -9.26
N ILE A 124 -14.88 13.65 -9.54
CA ILE A 124 -14.14 12.82 -8.59
C ILE A 124 -12.89 13.55 -8.15
N LYS A 125 -12.77 13.79 -6.86
CA LYS A 125 -11.59 14.44 -6.27
C LYS A 125 -10.90 13.49 -5.32
N PHE A 126 -9.63 13.17 -5.61
CA PHE A 126 -8.79 12.35 -4.76
C PHE A 126 -7.86 13.25 -3.94
N VAL A 127 -7.88 13.11 -2.62
CA VAL A 127 -7.14 13.95 -1.66
C VAL A 127 -6.24 13.05 -0.82
N PHE A 128 -4.99 13.42 -0.68
CA PHE A 128 -3.96 12.73 0.09
C PHE A 128 -2.97 13.74 0.67
N SER A 129 -2.05 13.28 1.49
CA SER A 129 -1.02 14.12 2.11
C SER A 129 -0.11 14.75 1.09
N LEU A 130 0.14 16.05 1.24
CA LEU A 130 1.01 16.83 0.36
C LEU A 130 2.18 17.44 1.14
N PRO A 131 3.36 17.59 0.51
CA PRO A 131 4.49 18.28 1.11
C PRO A 131 4.14 19.70 1.53
N ALA A 132 4.90 20.26 2.47
CA ALA A 132 4.80 21.67 2.79
C ALA A 132 5.24 22.50 1.59
N GLY A 133 4.32 23.22 0.97
CA GLY A 133 4.65 24.17 -0.11
C GLY A 133 5.23 25.48 0.43
N LYS A 134 5.68 26.34 -0.49
CA LYS A 134 6.15 27.69 -0.16
C LYS A 134 5.03 28.49 0.51
N SER A 135 5.35 29.28 1.53
CA SER A 135 4.40 30.19 2.16
C SER A 135 4.02 31.27 1.14
N THR A 136 2.75 31.33 0.76
CA THR A 136 2.19 32.43 -0.02
C THR A 136 1.13 33.12 0.83
N ASP A 137 1.07 34.45 0.79
CA ASP A 137 0.11 35.24 1.58
C ASP A 137 -1.34 35.06 1.14
N SER A 138 -1.58 34.43 0.01
CA SER A 138 -2.95 34.18 -0.49
C SER A 138 -3.57 32.97 0.23
N ARG A 139 -4.58 33.24 1.06
CA ARG A 139 -5.38 32.21 1.76
C ARG A 139 -6.26 31.35 0.82
N ASP A 140 -6.29 31.70 -0.46
CA ASP A 140 -7.27 31.19 -1.43
C ASP A 140 -6.71 30.25 -2.49
N ASP A 141 -5.39 30.03 -2.54
CA ASP A 141 -4.79 29.18 -3.57
C ASP A 141 -4.89 27.69 -3.22
N SER A 142 -5.15 26.87 -4.25
CA SER A 142 -5.09 25.42 -4.12
C SER A 142 -3.71 24.98 -3.64
N PRO A 143 -3.61 23.96 -2.74
CA PRO A 143 -2.34 23.47 -2.18
C PRO A 143 -1.29 23.17 -3.24
N ILE A 144 -1.71 22.72 -4.43
CA ILE A 144 -0.83 22.33 -5.54
C ILE A 144 -0.02 23.51 -6.09
N PHE A 145 -0.58 24.74 -6.09
CA PHE A 145 0.15 25.90 -6.59
C PHE A 145 1.32 26.34 -5.72
N ARG A 146 1.45 25.79 -4.52
CA ARG A 146 2.53 26.06 -3.58
C ARG A 146 3.71 25.09 -3.71
N LEU A 147 3.55 24.06 -4.54
CA LEU A 147 4.55 23.02 -4.72
C LEU A 147 5.57 23.39 -5.80
N SER A 148 6.77 22.83 -5.71
CA SER A 148 7.77 22.95 -6.75
C SER A 148 7.42 22.08 -7.97
N ASP A 149 7.98 22.41 -9.13
CA ASP A 149 7.77 21.65 -10.36
C ASP A 149 8.19 20.16 -10.20
N ASP A 150 9.24 19.89 -9.43
CA ASP A 150 9.69 18.52 -9.16
C ASP A 150 8.68 17.76 -8.26
N GLN A 151 8.12 18.44 -7.25
CA GLN A 151 7.07 17.85 -6.42
C GLN A 151 5.79 17.57 -7.24
N ILE A 152 5.44 18.48 -8.15
CA ILE A 152 4.29 18.29 -9.04
C ILE A 152 4.52 17.09 -9.97
N LYS A 153 5.71 16.94 -10.54
CA LYS A 153 6.04 15.78 -11.39
C LYS A 153 5.93 14.47 -10.62
N LEU A 154 6.47 14.44 -9.40
CA LEU A 154 6.40 13.24 -8.55
C LEU A 154 4.95 12.89 -8.20
N ILE A 155 4.11 13.88 -7.88
CA ILE A 155 2.68 13.67 -7.62
C ILE A 155 2.00 13.08 -8.86
N GLN A 156 2.31 13.58 -10.05
CA GLN A 156 1.76 13.07 -11.30
C GLN A 156 2.15 11.63 -11.57
N GLU A 157 3.41 11.29 -11.33
CA GLU A 157 3.92 9.93 -11.44
C GLU A 157 3.19 9.00 -10.46
N GLN A 158 3.07 9.38 -9.19
CA GLN A 158 2.35 8.62 -8.17
C GLN A 158 0.86 8.45 -8.53
N MET A 159 0.20 9.48 -9.03
CA MET A 159 -1.18 9.41 -9.50
C MET A 159 -1.33 8.50 -10.73
N HIS A 160 -0.37 8.51 -11.64
CA HIS A 160 -0.34 7.60 -12.78
C HIS A 160 -0.21 6.15 -12.33
N ILE A 161 0.73 5.84 -11.44
CA ILE A 161 0.87 4.50 -10.85
C ILE A 161 -0.43 4.09 -10.14
N LYS A 162 -1.06 5.00 -9.37
CA LYS A 162 -2.35 4.75 -8.70
C LYS A 162 -3.47 4.45 -9.69
N SER A 163 -3.48 5.09 -10.85
CA SER A 163 -4.48 4.83 -11.90
C SER A 163 -4.33 3.44 -12.55
N GLU A 164 -3.11 2.93 -12.64
CA GLU A 164 -2.82 1.59 -13.15
C GLU A 164 -2.99 0.51 -12.07
N ASN A 165 -2.63 0.83 -10.82
CA ASN A 165 -2.77 -0.05 -9.68
C ASN A 165 -3.50 0.66 -8.53
N PRO A 166 -4.82 0.47 -8.35
CA PRO A 166 -5.60 1.12 -7.29
C PRO A 166 -5.15 0.77 -5.87
N TYR A 167 -4.37 -0.31 -5.70
CA TYR A 167 -3.78 -0.72 -4.41
C TYR A 167 -2.48 0.02 -4.07
N HIS A 168 -1.91 0.75 -5.04
CA HIS A 168 -0.69 1.52 -4.80
C HIS A 168 -0.92 2.60 -3.75
N ASN A 169 -0.06 2.68 -2.75
CA ASN A 169 -0.05 3.75 -1.76
C ASN A 169 0.77 4.93 -2.29
N ILE A 170 0.15 6.11 -2.33
CA ILE A 170 0.83 7.32 -2.77
C ILE A 170 1.83 7.74 -1.69
N THR A 171 3.12 7.65 -2.01
CA THR A 171 4.20 8.03 -1.11
C THR A 171 4.98 9.20 -1.68
N ILE A 172 4.95 10.35 -1.00
CA ILE A 172 5.64 11.56 -1.42
C ILE A 172 6.58 11.99 -0.29
N PRO A 173 7.87 12.23 -0.57
CA PRO A 173 8.82 12.68 0.43
C PRO A 173 8.35 13.95 1.13
N ASN A 174 8.46 13.97 2.47
CA ASN A 174 8.02 15.07 3.33
C ASN A 174 6.51 15.40 3.29
N ALA A 175 5.68 14.48 2.79
CA ALA A 175 4.23 14.55 2.84
C ALA A 175 3.74 13.57 3.92
N SER A 176 3.39 14.07 5.09
CA SER A 176 2.93 13.26 6.22
C SER A 176 1.61 13.74 6.80
N GLN A 177 1.01 14.77 6.22
CA GLN A 177 -0.20 15.38 6.77
C GLN A 177 -1.09 15.97 5.69
N ILE A 178 -2.40 15.77 5.87
CA ILE A 178 -3.44 16.48 5.13
C ILE A 178 -3.74 17.77 5.87
N ARG A 179 -3.35 18.91 5.28
CA ARG A 179 -3.47 20.22 5.89
C ARG A 179 -4.82 20.87 5.63
N ILE A 180 -5.16 21.86 6.43
CA ILE A 180 -6.38 22.65 6.29
C ILE A 180 -6.57 23.26 4.89
N SER A 181 -5.48 23.56 4.18
CA SER A 181 -5.55 24.08 2.80
C SER A 181 -6.18 23.07 1.84
N SER A 182 -5.88 21.78 1.96
CA SER A 182 -6.48 20.70 1.18
C SER A 182 -7.98 20.59 1.47
N ILE A 183 -8.39 20.72 2.73
CA ILE A 183 -9.82 20.67 3.13
C ILE A 183 -10.57 21.92 2.69
N ARG A 184 -9.95 23.09 2.71
CA ARG A 184 -10.56 24.31 2.12
C ARG A 184 -10.80 24.17 0.61
N ASP A 185 -9.85 23.53 -0.09
CA ASP A 185 -10.00 23.25 -1.52
C ASP A 185 -11.10 22.20 -1.78
N VAL A 186 -11.26 21.20 -0.90
CA VAL A 186 -12.44 20.31 -0.90
C VAL A 186 -13.72 21.11 -0.73
N LYS A 187 -13.81 21.98 0.29
CA LYS A 187 -15.00 22.79 0.55
C LYS A 187 -15.37 23.65 -0.66
N LYS A 188 -14.40 24.32 -1.29
CA LYS A 188 -14.64 25.07 -2.53
C LYS A 188 -15.19 24.16 -3.64
N SER A 189 -14.59 22.97 -3.81
CA SER A 189 -15.03 22.04 -4.85
C SER A 189 -16.45 21.55 -4.65
N VAL A 190 -16.92 21.31 -3.43
CA VAL A 190 -18.27 20.81 -3.17
C VAL A 190 -19.34 21.91 -3.26
N THR A 191 -19.00 23.18 -3.08
CA THR A 191 -19.91 24.32 -3.23
C THR A 191 -20.07 24.79 -4.68
N MET A 192 -19.12 24.44 -5.57
CA MET A 192 -19.24 24.79 -6.99
C MET A 192 -20.25 23.88 -7.68
N SER A 193 -21.00 24.40 -8.62
CA SER A 193 -21.90 23.59 -9.46
C SER A 193 -21.13 22.47 -10.16
N ALA A 194 -21.75 21.29 -10.25
CA ALA A 194 -21.12 20.14 -10.94
C ALA A 194 -20.82 20.50 -12.39
N SER A 195 -19.63 20.21 -12.86
CA SER A 195 -19.19 20.48 -14.25
C SER A 195 -19.86 19.55 -15.26
N GLN A 196 -20.32 18.40 -14.80
CA GLN A 196 -21.04 17.37 -15.56
C GLN A 196 -22.18 16.82 -14.70
N SER A 197 -23.19 16.23 -15.36
CA SER A 197 -24.21 15.46 -14.67
C SER A 197 -23.59 14.31 -13.89
N GLY A 198 -24.12 14.01 -12.71
CA GLY A 198 -23.62 12.94 -11.83
C GLY A 198 -23.40 13.42 -10.40
N ARG A 199 -22.82 12.57 -9.58
CA ARG A 199 -22.56 12.80 -8.17
C ARG A 199 -21.11 13.25 -7.95
N ARG A 200 -20.93 14.32 -7.19
CA ARG A 200 -19.58 14.72 -6.78
C ARG A 200 -19.08 13.81 -5.66
N VAL A 201 -17.95 13.15 -5.90
CA VAL A 201 -17.33 12.25 -4.92
C VAL A 201 -15.96 12.81 -4.54
N VAL A 202 -15.76 13.00 -3.25
CA VAL A 202 -14.46 13.38 -2.69
C VAL A 202 -13.94 12.22 -1.88
N ILE A 203 -12.78 11.70 -2.27
CA ILE A 203 -12.10 10.61 -1.57
C ILE A 203 -10.91 11.21 -0.83
N ILE A 204 -10.86 11.03 0.50
CA ILE A 204 -9.74 11.45 1.35
C ILE A 204 -9.03 10.17 1.77
N SER A 205 -7.91 9.89 1.12
CA SER A 205 -7.07 8.74 1.42
C SER A 205 -6.24 9.00 2.67
N GLU A 206 -6.13 8.00 3.53
CA GLU A 206 -5.44 8.06 4.82
C GLU A 206 -5.91 9.27 5.66
N ALA A 207 -7.22 9.36 5.87
CA ALA A 207 -7.87 10.48 6.54
C ALA A 207 -7.36 10.72 7.97
N ASP A 208 -6.77 9.72 8.60
CA ASP A 208 -6.07 9.81 9.88
C ASP A 208 -4.81 10.70 9.84
N GLU A 209 -4.31 11.05 8.65
CA GLU A 209 -3.23 12.02 8.47
C GLU A 209 -3.73 13.48 8.45
N MET A 210 -5.01 13.73 8.61
CA MET A 210 -5.53 15.10 8.76
C MET A 210 -4.98 15.74 10.03
N THR A 211 -4.49 17.00 9.89
CA THR A 211 -4.19 17.81 11.07
C THR A 211 -5.48 18.11 11.84
N THR A 212 -5.38 18.41 13.12
CA THR A 212 -6.56 18.75 13.96
C THR A 212 -7.38 19.89 13.36
N GLU A 213 -6.71 20.90 12.78
CA GLU A 213 -7.38 22.03 12.12
C GLU A 213 -8.09 21.60 10.83
N ALA A 214 -7.48 20.67 10.07
CA ALA A 214 -8.08 20.10 8.86
C ALA A 214 -9.33 19.28 9.22
N ALA A 215 -9.23 18.40 10.21
CA ALA A 215 -10.35 17.59 10.71
C ALA A 215 -11.53 18.47 11.19
N ASN A 216 -11.24 19.52 11.98
CA ASN A 216 -12.27 20.46 12.45
C ASN A 216 -12.91 21.26 11.30
N ALA A 217 -12.12 21.65 10.30
CA ALA A 217 -12.66 22.33 9.11
C ALA A 217 -13.54 21.41 8.25
N PHE A 218 -13.22 20.09 8.23
CA PHE A 218 -13.97 19.09 7.47
C PHE A 218 -15.33 18.76 8.11
N LEU A 219 -15.45 18.85 9.44
CA LEU A 219 -16.71 18.61 10.15
C LEU A 219 -17.86 19.44 9.58
N LYS A 220 -17.62 20.71 9.26
CA LYS A 220 -18.65 21.58 8.68
C LYS A 220 -19.19 21.08 7.34
N THR A 221 -18.34 20.43 6.54
CA THR A 221 -18.74 19.85 5.25
C THR A 221 -19.53 18.55 5.43
N LEU A 222 -19.27 17.80 6.53
CA LEU A 222 -20.03 16.61 6.90
C LEU A 222 -21.38 16.93 7.55
N GLU A 223 -21.47 18.05 8.28
CA GLU A 223 -22.70 18.49 8.96
C GLU A 223 -23.72 19.09 8.00
N GLU A 224 -23.24 19.78 7.00
CA GLU A 224 -24.08 20.46 5.98
C GLU A 224 -23.80 19.86 4.60
N PRO A 225 -24.20 18.58 4.36
CA PRO A 225 -23.94 17.93 3.11
C PRO A 225 -24.72 18.60 1.97
N HIS A 226 -24.01 18.90 0.90
CA HIS A 226 -24.67 19.38 -0.33
C HIS A 226 -25.34 18.22 -1.07
N ASP A 227 -26.46 18.48 -1.73
CA ASP A 227 -27.13 17.51 -2.59
C ASP A 227 -26.15 16.98 -3.66
N GLN A 228 -26.24 15.68 -3.94
CA GLN A 228 -25.39 15.01 -4.93
C GLN A 228 -23.88 15.07 -4.61
N VAL A 229 -23.51 15.23 -3.34
CA VAL A 229 -22.13 15.09 -2.86
C VAL A 229 -21.99 13.84 -2.01
N THR A 230 -20.90 13.12 -2.17
CA THR A 230 -20.49 12.02 -1.29
C THR A 230 -19.03 12.19 -0.88
N LEU A 231 -18.79 12.11 0.41
CA LEU A 231 -17.47 12.20 1.03
C LEU A 231 -17.03 10.79 1.47
N ILE A 232 -15.89 10.31 1.01
CA ILE A 232 -15.39 8.99 1.37
C ILE A 232 -14.03 9.18 2.06
N LEU A 233 -13.94 8.71 3.28
CA LEU A 233 -12.69 8.64 4.03
C LEU A 233 -12.15 7.22 3.97
N THR A 234 -10.86 7.05 3.73
CA THR A 234 -10.18 5.77 3.92
C THR A 234 -9.14 5.90 5.01
N THR A 235 -8.98 4.90 5.88
CA THR A 235 -8.01 4.91 6.97
C THR A 235 -7.59 3.50 7.39
N ALA A 236 -6.33 3.35 7.75
CA ALA A 236 -5.84 2.15 8.42
C ALA A 236 -5.91 2.29 9.96
N ARG A 237 -5.98 3.51 10.48
CA ARG A 237 -5.96 3.85 11.92
C ARG A 237 -7.28 4.49 12.34
N HIS A 238 -8.34 3.68 12.33
CA HIS A 238 -9.70 4.12 12.65
C HIS A 238 -9.78 4.89 13.99
N ASP A 239 -9.10 4.41 15.02
CA ASP A 239 -9.17 4.96 16.37
C ASP A 239 -8.49 6.34 16.50
N THR A 240 -7.70 6.77 15.52
CA THR A 240 -7.08 8.09 15.51
C THR A 240 -7.97 9.17 14.92
N LEU A 241 -9.03 8.79 14.19
CA LEU A 241 -10.01 9.74 13.67
C LEU A 241 -10.90 10.27 14.79
N PRO A 242 -11.21 11.59 14.82
CA PRO A 242 -12.15 12.16 15.77
C PRO A 242 -13.52 11.48 15.71
N GLN A 243 -14.06 11.13 16.87
CA GLN A 243 -15.39 10.52 17.00
C GLN A 243 -16.50 11.37 16.36
N THR A 244 -16.30 12.70 16.33
CA THR A 244 -17.19 13.65 15.67
C THR A 244 -17.28 13.46 14.16
N ILE A 245 -16.21 13.01 13.49
CA ILE A 245 -16.18 12.62 12.08
C ILE A 245 -16.85 11.26 11.91
N LEU A 246 -16.44 10.28 12.72
CA LEU A 246 -16.93 8.90 12.62
C LEU A 246 -18.46 8.80 12.82
N SER A 247 -19.03 9.60 13.73
CA SER A 247 -20.47 9.62 14.00
C SER A 247 -21.31 10.15 12.83
N ARG A 248 -20.70 10.84 11.87
CA ARG A 248 -21.36 11.41 10.68
C ARG A 248 -21.12 10.61 9.40
N CYS A 249 -20.35 9.53 9.49
CA CYS A 249 -20.04 8.67 8.37
C CYS A 249 -20.63 7.28 8.57
N GLN A 250 -21.11 6.67 7.50
CA GLN A 250 -21.38 5.23 7.48
C GLN A 250 -20.03 4.50 7.50
N GLN A 251 -19.74 3.83 8.61
CA GLN A 251 -18.49 3.12 8.81
C GLN A 251 -18.57 1.75 8.17
N ILE A 252 -17.60 1.41 7.31
CA ILE A 252 -17.52 0.13 6.61
C ILE A 252 -16.14 -0.46 6.85
N TYR A 253 -16.11 -1.60 7.52
CA TYR A 253 -14.87 -2.35 7.76
C TYR A 253 -14.49 -3.15 6.51
N CYS A 254 -13.25 -2.98 6.05
CA CYS A 254 -12.63 -3.76 4.99
C CYS A 254 -11.75 -4.84 5.62
N GLU A 255 -12.11 -6.09 5.40
CA GLU A 255 -11.45 -7.24 6.01
C GLU A 255 -10.07 -7.50 5.38
N PRO A 256 -9.12 -8.10 6.13
CA PRO A 256 -7.89 -8.62 5.52
C PRO A 256 -8.23 -9.61 4.41
N LEU A 257 -7.48 -9.57 3.31
CA LEU A 257 -7.66 -10.50 2.20
C LEU A 257 -7.19 -11.90 2.58
N SER A 258 -7.82 -12.94 2.01
CA SER A 258 -7.32 -14.30 2.19
C SER A 258 -6.02 -14.53 1.42
N ASP A 259 -5.18 -15.44 1.91
CA ASP A 259 -3.93 -15.80 1.22
C ASP A 259 -4.23 -16.36 -0.18
N GLU A 260 -5.35 -17.11 -0.33
CA GLU A 260 -5.83 -17.60 -1.61
C GLU A 260 -6.16 -16.47 -2.59
N ASP A 261 -6.96 -15.48 -2.16
CA ASP A 261 -7.34 -14.33 -2.99
C ASP A 261 -6.11 -13.56 -3.47
N ILE A 262 -5.14 -13.35 -2.57
CA ILE A 262 -3.89 -12.67 -2.91
C ILE A 262 -3.10 -13.50 -3.91
N ALA A 263 -2.86 -14.79 -3.64
CA ALA A 263 -2.07 -15.66 -4.49
C ALA A 263 -2.68 -15.79 -5.90
N GLU A 264 -3.99 -15.98 -6.01
CA GLU A 264 -4.67 -16.05 -7.30
C GLU A 264 -4.52 -14.76 -8.10
N ASN A 265 -4.65 -13.61 -7.46
CA ASN A 265 -4.50 -12.33 -8.13
C ASN A 265 -3.04 -12.03 -8.53
N LEU A 266 -2.05 -12.47 -7.77
CA LEU A 266 -0.64 -12.38 -8.15
C LEU A 266 -0.35 -13.22 -9.41
N VAL A 267 -0.91 -14.44 -9.48
CA VAL A 267 -0.79 -15.28 -10.67
C VAL A 267 -1.48 -14.65 -11.88
N LEU A 268 -2.73 -14.21 -11.70
CA LEU A 268 -3.56 -13.70 -12.80
C LEU A 268 -3.09 -12.34 -13.32
N LYS A 269 -2.73 -11.40 -12.43
CA LYS A 269 -2.41 -10.02 -12.79
C LYS A 269 -0.92 -9.81 -13.05
N MET A 270 -0.04 -10.50 -12.33
CA MET A 270 1.40 -10.29 -12.36
C MET A 270 2.16 -11.45 -13.03
N GLY A 271 1.48 -12.55 -13.37
CA GLY A 271 2.09 -13.72 -14.00
C GLY A 271 3.09 -14.46 -13.10
N VAL A 272 2.95 -14.31 -11.78
CA VAL A 272 3.83 -14.95 -10.80
C VAL A 272 3.60 -16.45 -10.80
N GLU A 273 4.65 -17.24 -10.60
CA GLU A 273 4.51 -18.69 -10.46
C GLU A 273 3.71 -19.03 -9.19
N ARG A 274 2.85 -20.04 -9.26
CA ARG A 274 1.87 -20.35 -8.20
C ARG A 274 2.48 -20.65 -6.84
N SER A 275 3.64 -21.30 -6.80
CA SER A 275 4.38 -21.58 -5.57
C SER A 275 4.91 -20.30 -4.93
N GLU A 276 5.46 -19.40 -5.74
CA GLU A 276 5.96 -18.09 -5.31
C GLU A 276 4.80 -17.18 -4.86
N ALA A 277 3.69 -17.18 -5.58
CA ALA A 277 2.49 -16.41 -5.21
C ALA A 277 1.93 -16.83 -3.85
N ARG A 278 1.87 -18.13 -3.54
CA ARG A 278 1.47 -18.65 -2.22
C ARG A 278 2.43 -18.23 -1.12
N LEU A 279 3.72 -18.27 -1.40
CA LEU A 279 4.73 -17.82 -0.45
C LEU A 279 4.54 -16.32 -0.14
N ILE A 280 4.43 -15.49 -1.18
CA ILE A 280 4.24 -14.04 -1.04
C ILE A 280 2.93 -13.73 -0.31
N SER A 281 1.84 -14.43 -0.62
CA SER A 281 0.54 -14.17 0.02
C SER A 281 0.58 -14.42 1.53
N SER A 282 1.27 -15.47 1.99
CA SER A 282 1.43 -15.74 3.41
C SER A 282 2.26 -14.67 4.14
N PHE A 283 3.20 -14.01 3.45
CA PHE A 283 3.97 -12.89 4.00
C PHE A 283 3.20 -11.58 4.01
N ALA A 284 2.28 -11.41 3.07
CA ALA A 284 1.49 -10.19 2.92
C ALA A 284 0.47 -9.98 4.03
N GLN A 285 0.15 -11.01 4.82
CA GLN A 285 -0.76 -10.93 5.98
C GLN A 285 -2.11 -10.27 5.65
N GLY A 286 -2.67 -10.57 4.48
CA GLY A 286 -3.93 -10.00 4.02
C GLY A 286 -3.84 -8.65 3.31
N SER A 287 -2.63 -8.14 3.03
CA SER A 287 -2.38 -6.88 2.29
C SER A 287 -1.89 -7.15 0.87
N TYR A 288 -2.69 -6.84 -0.14
CA TYR A 288 -2.25 -6.98 -1.53
C TYR A 288 -1.18 -5.96 -1.92
N ALA A 289 -1.20 -4.75 -1.34
CA ALA A 289 -0.15 -3.76 -1.58
C ALA A 289 1.22 -4.29 -1.12
N LYS A 290 1.31 -4.87 0.08
CA LYS A 290 2.53 -5.53 0.56
C LYS A 290 2.95 -6.70 -0.32
N ALA A 291 1.99 -7.48 -0.81
CA ALA A 291 2.28 -8.57 -1.73
C ALA A 291 2.94 -8.05 -3.02
N CYS A 292 2.50 -6.91 -3.55
CA CYS A 292 3.13 -6.28 -4.71
C CYS A 292 4.55 -5.75 -4.39
N GLU A 293 4.75 -5.15 -3.21
CA GLU A 293 6.08 -4.69 -2.75
C GLU A 293 7.07 -5.87 -2.67
N PHE A 294 6.62 -7.03 -2.19
CA PHE A 294 7.44 -8.23 -2.14
C PHE A 294 7.86 -8.76 -3.53
N LEU A 295 7.12 -8.46 -4.59
CA LEU A 295 7.48 -8.84 -5.96
C LEU A 295 8.63 -8.02 -6.53
N ASP A 296 8.75 -6.74 -6.15
CA ASP A 296 9.77 -5.83 -6.63
C ASP A 296 11.16 -6.13 -6.03
N GLU A 297 11.19 -6.87 -4.91
CA GLU A 297 12.41 -7.28 -4.22
C GLU A 297 12.89 -8.67 -4.64
N ASP A 298 14.21 -8.90 -4.61
CA ASP A 298 14.77 -10.24 -4.80
C ASP A 298 14.53 -11.11 -3.55
N MET A 299 13.30 -11.60 -3.40
CA MET A 299 12.87 -12.43 -2.28
C MET A 299 13.73 -13.66 -2.08
N ARG A 300 14.25 -14.27 -3.16
CA ARG A 300 15.09 -15.47 -3.07
C ARG A 300 16.42 -15.15 -2.43
N ALA A 301 17.06 -14.05 -2.84
CA ALA A 301 18.30 -13.58 -2.22
C ALA A 301 18.08 -13.20 -0.76
N MET A 302 17.02 -12.45 -0.45
CA MET A 302 16.72 -12.07 0.94
C MET A 302 16.48 -13.27 1.86
N ARG A 303 15.78 -14.31 1.40
CA ARG A 303 15.56 -15.54 2.17
C ARG A 303 16.86 -16.28 2.49
N LEU A 304 17.84 -16.28 1.57
CA LEU A 304 19.17 -16.84 1.83
C LEU A 304 19.97 -15.97 2.80
N ASP A 305 19.94 -14.65 2.63
CA ASP A 305 20.62 -13.70 3.51
C ASP A 305 20.13 -13.81 4.96
N VAL A 306 18.83 -13.99 5.16
CA VAL A 306 18.19 -14.18 6.47
C VAL A 306 18.74 -15.43 7.19
N ILE A 307 18.82 -16.55 6.49
CA ILE A 307 19.38 -17.79 7.06
C ILE A 307 20.86 -17.61 7.37
N GLU A 308 21.59 -16.94 6.49
CA GLU A 308 23.02 -16.70 6.65
C GLU A 308 23.32 -15.76 7.83
N ILE A 309 22.49 -14.75 8.11
CA ILE A 309 22.68 -13.89 9.28
C ILE A 309 22.43 -14.67 10.58
N LEU A 310 21.38 -15.49 10.64
CA LEU A 310 21.13 -16.36 11.78
C LEU A 310 22.29 -17.36 11.99
N ARG A 311 22.75 -18.00 10.91
CA ARG A 311 23.90 -18.89 10.96
C ARG A 311 25.17 -18.22 11.50
N SER A 312 25.40 -16.94 11.13
CA SER A 312 26.57 -16.19 11.63
C SER A 312 26.53 -16.02 13.15
N ALA A 313 25.33 -15.75 13.70
CA ALA A 313 25.14 -15.62 15.14
C ALA A 313 25.35 -16.96 15.89
N LEU A 314 25.04 -18.09 15.26
CA LEU A 314 25.11 -19.42 15.85
C LEU A 314 26.49 -20.11 15.70
N LYS A 315 27.48 -19.49 15.05
CA LYS A 315 28.85 -20.01 14.96
C LYS A 315 29.49 -20.13 16.33
N LYS A 316 30.31 -21.17 16.54
CA LYS A 316 31.06 -21.38 17.79
C LYS A 316 32.19 -20.37 17.97
N SER A 317 32.89 -20.03 16.88
CA SER A 317 34.03 -19.11 16.90
C SER A 317 33.84 -17.97 15.89
N TYR A 318 34.46 -16.83 16.17
CA TYR A 318 34.45 -15.62 15.33
C TYR A 318 33.04 -15.06 15.03
N TYR A 319 32.00 -15.51 15.75
CA TYR A 319 30.61 -15.10 15.50
C TYR A 319 30.40 -13.59 15.63
N ARG A 320 31.10 -12.91 16.56
CA ARG A 320 30.93 -11.47 16.79
C ARG A 320 31.30 -10.63 15.55
N ALA A 321 32.48 -10.91 14.99
CA ALA A 321 32.95 -10.17 13.81
C ALA A 321 32.08 -10.46 12.58
N ASP A 322 31.71 -11.72 12.33
CA ASP A 322 30.88 -12.11 11.19
C ASP A 322 29.47 -11.54 11.30
N MET A 323 28.88 -11.61 12.48
CA MET A 323 27.55 -11.05 12.76
C MET A 323 27.54 -9.53 12.57
N LEU A 324 28.52 -8.79 13.14
CA LEU A 324 28.62 -7.34 12.99
C LEU A 324 28.80 -6.93 11.53
N PHE A 325 29.67 -7.61 10.79
CA PHE A 325 29.88 -7.36 9.37
C PHE A 325 28.57 -7.51 8.57
N LYS A 326 27.79 -8.57 8.83
CA LYS A 326 26.52 -8.80 8.15
C LYS A 326 25.45 -7.78 8.54
N ILE A 327 25.37 -7.39 9.82
CA ILE A 327 24.48 -6.34 10.27
C ILE A 327 24.82 -5.01 9.58
N GLU A 328 26.10 -4.65 9.53
CA GLU A 328 26.54 -3.41 8.89
C GLU A 328 26.19 -3.38 7.40
N LYS A 329 26.42 -4.50 6.69
CA LYS A 329 26.03 -4.65 5.28
C LYS A 329 24.53 -4.47 5.07
N LEU A 330 23.68 -5.05 5.94
CA LEU A 330 22.22 -4.95 5.83
C LEU A 330 21.67 -3.57 6.19
N THR A 331 22.33 -2.88 7.10
CA THR A 331 21.86 -1.57 7.58
C THR A 331 22.51 -0.38 6.88
N GLY A 332 23.48 -0.65 5.98
CA GLY A 332 24.24 0.38 5.26
C GLY A 332 23.37 1.31 4.41
N GLU A 333 22.35 0.77 3.77
CA GLU A 333 21.39 1.50 2.94
C GLU A 333 20.32 2.23 3.77
N LYS A 334 20.25 1.98 5.09
CA LYS A 334 19.24 2.53 6.03
C LYS A 334 17.79 2.27 5.61
N ASP A 335 17.58 1.30 4.73
CA ASP A 335 16.25 0.89 4.29
C ASP A 335 15.56 0.05 5.38
N ARG A 336 14.65 0.71 6.10
CA ARG A 336 13.89 0.09 7.19
C ARG A 336 12.88 -0.92 6.68
N THR A 337 12.27 -0.65 5.55
CA THR A 337 11.27 -1.52 4.92
C THR A 337 11.90 -2.86 4.56
N ARG A 338 13.08 -2.83 3.96
CA ARG A 338 13.85 -4.03 3.65
C ARG A 338 14.25 -4.83 4.89
N VAL A 339 14.70 -4.15 5.96
CA VAL A 339 15.05 -4.82 7.22
C VAL A 339 13.81 -5.43 7.88
N GLU A 340 12.67 -4.73 7.88
CA GLU A 340 11.41 -5.28 8.40
C GLU A 340 11.00 -6.53 7.64
N MET A 341 11.08 -6.50 6.31
CA MET A 341 10.79 -7.63 5.43
C MET A 341 11.69 -8.84 5.76
N MET A 342 12.99 -8.62 5.91
CA MET A 342 13.93 -9.69 6.28
C MET A 342 13.61 -10.31 7.64
N LEU A 343 13.20 -9.50 8.63
CA LEU A 343 12.77 -10.01 9.94
C LEU A 343 11.48 -10.84 9.84
N MET A 344 10.51 -10.42 9.01
CA MET A 344 9.31 -11.22 8.75
C MET A 344 9.66 -12.57 8.10
N LEU A 345 10.57 -12.59 7.12
CA LEU A 345 11.06 -13.82 6.51
C LEU A 345 11.73 -14.75 7.55
N LEU A 346 12.55 -14.19 8.45
CA LEU A 346 13.17 -14.94 9.54
C LEU A 346 12.12 -15.53 10.49
N MET A 347 11.13 -14.74 10.86
CA MET A 347 10.04 -15.18 11.74
C MET A 347 9.30 -16.39 11.16
N ILE A 348 8.93 -16.33 9.88
CA ILE A 348 8.20 -17.42 9.21
C ILE A 348 9.11 -18.65 9.08
N TRP A 349 10.38 -18.45 8.75
CA TRP A 349 11.33 -19.55 8.69
C TRP A 349 11.52 -20.26 10.05
N LEU A 350 11.58 -19.50 11.14
CA LEU A 350 11.64 -20.07 12.50
C LEU A 350 10.34 -20.78 12.88
N ARG A 351 9.16 -20.29 12.44
CA ARG A 351 7.87 -20.97 12.62
C ARG A 351 7.83 -22.30 11.88
N ASP A 352 8.37 -22.37 10.66
CA ASP A 352 8.50 -23.61 9.90
C ASP A 352 9.43 -24.59 10.61
N CYS A 353 10.59 -24.13 11.14
CA CYS A 353 11.47 -24.95 11.95
C CYS A 353 10.80 -25.49 13.21
N TYR A 354 9.99 -24.65 13.87
CA TYR A 354 9.22 -25.06 15.06
C TYR A 354 8.15 -26.09 14.69
N ALA A 355 7.36 -25.86 13.64
CA ALA A 355 6.36 -26.80 13.16
C ALA A 355 7.00 -28.16 12.79
N TYR A 356 8.14 -28.12 12.09
CA TYR A 356 8.88 -29.34 11.75
C TYR A 356 9.42 -30.07 12.99
N SER A 357 9.89 -29.34 14.00
CA SER A 357 10.36 -29.94 15.27
C SER A 357 9.26 -30.69 16.03
N LEU A 358 7.98 -30.30 15.85
CA LEU A 358 6.82 -30.92 16.51
C LEU A 358 6.23 -32.08 15.70
N ALA A 359 6.13 -31.95 14.38
CA ALA A 359 5.37 -32.85 13.51
C ALA A 359 6.23 -33.59 12.46
N GLY A 360 7.51 -33.27 12.36
CA GLY A 360 8.41 -33.87 11.36
C GLY A 360 7.91 -33.66 9.93
N ASN A 361 7.95 -34.71 9.12
CA ASN A 361 7.49 -34.67 7.72
C ASN A 361 6.00 -34.37 7.54
N ASN A 362 5.21 -34.43 8.60
CA ASN A 362 3.77 -34.07 8.56
C ASN A 362 3.54 -32.59 8.87
N ALA A 363 4.61 -31.79 9.09
CA ALA A 363 4.49 -30.37 9.35
C ALA A 363 3.99 -29.63 8.11
N MET A 364 3.03 -28.73 8.31
CA MET A 364 2.64 -27.76 7.28
C MET A 364 3.66 -26.61 7.30
N ILE A 365 4.60 -26.63 6.38
CA ILE A 365 5.65 -25.60 6.23
C ILE A 365 5.36 -24.73 5.02
N ILE A 366 5.69 -23.46 5.12
CA ILE A 366 5.54 -22.47 4.04
C ILE A 366 6.74 -22.53 3.09
N ASN A 367 7.96 -22.65 3.65
CA ASN A 367 9.22 -22.69 2.89
C ASN A 367 9.53 -24.10 2.39
N ILE A 368 8.67 -24.66 1.54
CA ILE A 368 8.79 -26.05 1.03
C ILE A 368 10.14 -26.26 0.30
N ASP A 369 10.59 -25.27 -0.47
CA ASP A 369 11.85 -25.28 -1.20
C ASP A 369 13.10 -25.32 -0.30
N GLN A 370 12.94 -25.01 1.00
CA GLN A 370 14.02 -25.04 2.00
C GLN A 370 13.85 -26.19 3.03
N GLN A 371 12.98 -27.14 2.76
CA GLN A 371 12.64 -28.23 3.69
C GLN A 371 13.89 -28.94 4.24
N GLU A 372 14.86 -29.27 3.39
CA GLU A 372 16.10 -29.93 3.82
C GLU A 372 16.90 -29.08 4.83
N THR A 373 16.90 -27.75 4.63
CA THR A 373 17.59 -26.83 5.55
C THR A 373 16.85 -26.73 6.89
N ILE A 374 15.51 -26.69 6.84
CA ILE A 374 14.64 -26.67 8.02
C ILE A 374 14.83 -27.96 8.83
N GLU A 375 14.84 -29.12 8.19
CA GLU A 375 15.06 -30.40 8.81
C GLU A 375 16.42 -30.45 9.53
N LYS A 376 17.51 -30.09 8.84
CA LYS A 376 18.86 -30.04 9.43
C LYS A 376 18.94 -29.09 10.63
N PHE A 377 18.32 -27.93 10.53
CA PHE A 377 18.33 -26.96 11.61
C PHE A 377 17.51 -27.44 12.82
N SER A 378 16.29 -27.95 12.59
CA SER A 378 15.44 -28.48 13.66
C SER A 378 16.10 -29.70 14.36
N GLY A 379 16.76 -30.54 13.60
CA GLY A 379 17.53 -31.66 14.16
C GLY A 379 18.75 -31.23 14.98
N ALA A 380 19.44 -30.15 14.56
CA ALA A 380 20.60 -29.63 15.29
C ALA A 380 20.25 -28.92 16.60
N PHE A 381 19.05 -28.31 16.67
CA PHE A 381 18.58 -27.51 17.80
C PHE A 381 17.32 -28.13 18.46
N THR A 382 17.35 -29.44 18.65
CA THR A 382 16.26 -30.17 19.30
C THR A 382 16.02 -29.66 20.73
N GLY A 383 14.77 -29.31 21.05
CA GLY A 383 14.38 -28.80 22.36
C GLY A 383 14.81 -27.35 22.65
N ALA A 384 15.17 -26.57 21.64
CA ALA A 384 15.35 -25.14 21.77
C ALA A 384 13.96 -24.48 21.95
N ASP A 385 13.93 -23.33 22.61
CA ASP A 385 12.71 -22.53 22.79
C ASP A 385 12.42 -21.70 21.55
N TYR A 386 11.84 -22.34 20.51
CA TYR A 386 11.43 -21.67 19.27
C TYR A 386 10.42 -20.54 19.51
N PRO A 387 9.39 -20.70 20.37
CA PRO A 387 8.49 -19.59 20.70
C PRO A 387 9.20 -18.35 21.20
N ALA A 388 10.17 -18.47 22.10
CA ALA A 388 10.95 -17.34 22.59
C ALA A 388 11.82 -16.70 21.49
N ALA A 389 12.38 -17.51 20.58
CA ALA A 389 13.15 -16.99 19.43
C ALA A 389 12.23 -16.21 18.48
N ILE A 390 11.03 -16.70 18.16
CA ILE A 390 10.02 -16.04 17.34
C ILE A 390 9.61 -14.72 17.99
N GLN A 391 9.30 -14.72 19.28
CA GLN A 391 8.96 -13.51 20.03
C GLN A 391 10.06 -12.46 19.95
N SER A 392 11.34 -12.85 20.06
CA SER A 392 12.45 -11.91 19.92
C SER A 392 12.50 -11.24 18.54
N VAL A 393 12.13 -11.95 17.47
CA VAL A 393 12.04 -11.39 16.13
C VAL A 393 10.83 -10.46 16.01
N GLU A 394 9.69 -10.80 16.58
CA GLU A 394 8.48 -9.94 16.61
C GLU A 394 8.76 -8.60 17.34
N GLU A 395 9.48 -8.66 18.47
CA GLU A 395 9.93 -7.46 19.18
C GLU A 395 10.86 -6.60 18.31
N ALA A 396 11.78 -7.23 17.57
CA ALA A 396 12.66 -6.53 16.65
C ALA A 396 11.88 -5.84 15.52
N ILE A 397 10.87 -6.48 14.93
CA ILE A 397 9.97 -5.87 13.95
C ILE A 397 9.27 -4.65 14.55
N SER A 398 8.74 -4.76 15.78
CA SER A 398 8.12 -3.65 16.49
C SER A 398 9.07 -2.47 16.70
N HIS A 399 10.34 -2.75 17.05
CA HIS A 399 11.38 -1.73 17.20
C HIS A 399 11.72 -1.03 15.89
N VAL A 400 11.81 -1.76 14.77
CA VAL A 400 12.02 -1.19 13.43
C VAL A 400 10.89 -0.22 13.07
N ARG A 401 9.64 -0.61 13.29
CA ARG A 401 8.44 0.24 13.07
C ARG A 401 8.42 1.49 13.95
N ARG A 402 8.94 1.40 15.17
CA ARG A 402 9.06 2.54 16.12
C ARG A 402 10.30 3.39 15.89
N ASN A 403 11.00 3.24 14.79
CA ASN A 403 12.21 4.00 14.44
C ASN A 403 13.39 3.81 15.42
N VAL A 404 13.49 2.71 16.13
CA VAL A 404 14.67 2.37 16.93
C VAL A 404 15.88 2.14 16.00
N GLN A 405 17.09 2.29 16.51
CA GLN A 405 18.33 2.11 15.75
C GLN A 405 18.45 0.66 15.21
N LEU A 406 18.53 0.52 13.88
CA LEU A 406 18.49 -0.79 13.21
C LEU A 406 19.60 -1.75 13.66
N GLN A 407 20.85 -1.26 13.72
CA GLN A 407 21.99 -2.08 14.11
C GLN A 407 21.84 -2.66 15.51
N LEU A 408 21.39 -1.83 16.47
CA LEU A 408 21.18 -2.26 17.85
C LEU A 408 20.04 -3.27 17.95
N THR A 409 18.94 -3.04 17.23
CA THR A 409 17.79 -3.94 17.17
C THR A 409 18.20 -5.33 16.65
N LEU A 410 18.88 -5.38 15.51
CA LEU A 410 19.34 -6.65 14.93
C LEU A 410 20.36 -7.35 15.82
N LEU A 411 21.30 -6.60 16.42
CA LEU A 411 22.31 -7.17 17.31
C LEU A 411 21.66 -7.81 18.55
N THR A 412 20.74 -7.11 19.20
CA THR A 412 20.05 -7.62 20.39
C THR A 412 19.24 -8.87 20.06
N MET A 413 18.48 -8.87 18.99
CA MET A 413 17.70 -10.02 18.52
C MET A 413 18.60 -11.24 18.22
N LEU A 414 19.70 -11.05 17.48
CA LEU A 414 20.61 -12.15 17.13
C LEU A 414 21.32 -12.73 18.36
N ILE A 415 21.70 -11.90 19.34
CA ILE A 415 22.27 -12.36 20.61
C ILE A 415 21.23 -13.16 21.40
N THR A 416 19.98 -12.70 21.44
CA THR A 416 18.89 -13.43 22.10
C THR A 416 18.63 -14.77 21.42
N CYS A 417 18.55 -14.83 20.10
CA CYS A 417 18.45 -16.09 19.36
C CYS A 417 19.63 -17.02 19.66
N ARG A 418 20.84 -16.48 19.70
CA ARG A 418 22.03 -17.28 20.05
C ARG A 418 21.89 -17.92 21.42
N ARG A 419 21.53 -17.17 22.47
CA ARG A 419 21.34 -17.70 23.84
C ARG A 419 20.28 -18.80 23.85
N ILE A 420 19.18 -18.64 23.14
CA ILE A 420 18.11 -19.64 23.07
C ILE A 420 18.59 -20.92 22.40
N PHE A 421 19.22 -20.84 21.24
CA PHE A 421 19.60 -22.02 20.46
C PHE A 421 20.84 -22.73 21.01
N LEU A 422 21.83 -22.01 21.54
CA LEU A 422 23.04 -22.58 22.09
C LEU A 422 22.97 -22.84 23.61
N ARG A 423 21.83 -22.47 24.26
CA ARG A 423 21.64 -22.61 25.73
C ARG A 423 22.78 -21.93 26.50
N GLU A 424 23.29 -20.82 26.00
CA GLU A 424 24.28 -20.01 26.70
C GLU A 424 23.58 -19.22 27.83
N VAL A 425 24.10 -19.30 29.06
CA VAL A 425 23.61 -18.63 30.26
C VAL A 425 23.96 -17.14 30.23
#